data_eca437ae39ac12c4c6bc0b812d45375a
#
_entry.id   eca437ae39ac12c4c6bc0b812d45375a
#
_cell.length_a   1.000
_cell.length_b   1.000
_cell.length_c   1.000
_cell.angle_alpha   90.00
_cell.angle_beta   90.00
_cell.angle_gamma   90.00
#
_symmetry.space_group_name_H-M   'P 1'
#
loop_
_entity.id
_entity.type
_entity.pdbx_description
1 polymer ?
#
loop_
_entity_poly.entity_id
_entity_poly.type
_entity_poly.pdbx_seq_one_letter_code
_entity_poly.pdbx_strand_id
1 'polypeptide(L)'
;MDKGITVIGGSDCPVTNIEPLVDIAACVNGFNPVRNISVTDAIKMYTLNPAYSTRQENEKGTIETGKNADLTVIDKDPYAYKDSKEIYEIDVLYTIRNGDITYRKNQA
;
A
#
# COMPACT_ATOMS: atom_id res chain seq x y z
N MET A 1 -8.54 12.10 7.35
CA MET A 1 -7.18 12.67 7.30
C MET A 1 -7.13 14.16 7.59
N ASP A 2 -8.22 14.88 7.34
CA ASP A 2 -8.29 16.34 7.59
C ASP A 2 -8.29 16.71 9.08
N LYS A 3 -8.45 15.75 9.97
CA LYS A 3 -8.51 15.97 11.43
C LYS A 3 -7.16 15.76 12.12
N GLY A 4 -6.07 15.56 11.37
CA GLY A 4 -4.75 15.28 11.94
C GLY A 4 -4.61 13.90 12.59
N ILE A 5 -5.55 13.00 12.34
CA ILE A 5 -5.50 11.63 12.86
C ILE A 5 -4.78 10.74 11.84
N THR A 6 -3.78 10.00 12.33
CA THR A 6 -3.09 9.00 11.52
C THR A 6 -3.93 7.71 11.48
N VAL A 7 -4.29 7.28 10.27
CA VAL A 7 -5.10 6.08 10.05
C VAL A 7 -4.24 5.01 9.39
N ILE A 8 -4.35 3.77 9.86
CA ILE A 8 -3.70 2.62 9.25
C ILE A 8 -4.75 1.67 8.66
N GLY A 9 -4.37 0.97 7.59
CA GLY A 9 -5.22 -0.03 6.95
C GLY A 9 -4.87 -1.44 7.39
N GLY A 10 -5.80 -2.35 7.16
CA GLY A 10 -5.61 -3.77 7.42
C GLY A 10 -6.79 -4.59 6.91
N SER A 11 -6.53 -5.83 6.52
CA SER A 11 -7.54 -6.74 5.99
C SER A 11 -8.28 -7.52 7.06
N ASP A 12 -7.71 -7.63 8.25
CA ASP A 12 -8.17 -8.56 9.28
C ASP A 12 -8.35 -9.98 8.71
N CYS A 13 -7.39 -10.40 7.87
CA CYS A 13 -7.42 -11.71 7.22
C CYS A 13 -7.66 -12.83 8.24
N PRO A 14 -8.61 -13.75 8.02
CA PRO A 14 -9.29 -14.07 6.75
C PRO A 14 -10.65 -13.36 6.53
N VAL A 15 -10.98 -12.33 7.28
CA VAL A 15 -12.23 -11.56 7.07
C VAL A 15 -12.29 -11.02 5.64
N THR A 16 -11.18 -10.44 5.16
CA THR A 16 -10.94 -10.17 3.75
C THR A 16 -9.62 -10.79 3.32
N ASN A 17 -9.38 -10.86 2.00
CA ASN A 17 -8.12 -11.37 1.49
C ASN A 17 -6.97 -10.42 1.85
N ILE A 18 -5.77 -11.00 1.95
CA ILE A 18 -4.54 -10.24 2.23
C ILE A 18 -3.98 -9.64 0.94
N GLU A 19 -4.70 -8.69 0.38
CA GLU A 19 -4.37 -8.04 -0.90
C GLU A 19 -4.42 -6.51 -0.74
N PRO A 20 -3.33 -5.86 -0.29
CA PRO A 20 -3.33 -4.42 -0.01
C PRO A 20 -3.74 -3.53 -1.20
N LEU A 21 -3.44 -3.92 -2.44
CA LEU A 21 -3.82 -3.15 -3.61
C LEU A 21 -5.34 -3.11 -3.81
N VAL A 22 -6.05 -4.20 -3.46
CA VAL A 22 -7.52 -4.23 -3.48
C VAL A 22 -8.07 -3.26 -2.43
N ASP A 23 -7.49 -3.26 -1.24
CA ASP A 23 -7.90 -2.38 -0.15
C ASP A 23 -7.62 -0.90 -0.48
N ILE A 24 -6.47 -0.61 -1.08
CA ILE A 24 -6.12 0.72 -1.57
C ILE A 24 -7.13 1.19 -2.62
N ALA A 25 -7.49 0.34 -3.58
CA ALA A 25 -8.50 0.65 -4.58
C ALA A 25 -9.86 0.99 -3.94
N ALA A 26 -10.26 0.23 -2.94
CA ALA A 26 -11.51 0.48 -2.20
C ALA A 26 -11.49 1.81 -1.44
N CYS A 27 -10.34 2.20 -0.90
CA CYS A 27 -10.20 3.49 -0.21
C CYS A 27 -10.28 4.68 -1.17
N VAL A 28 -9.80 4.51 -2.39
CA VAL A 28 -9.79 5.57 -3.40
C VAL A 28 -11.15 5.74 -4.06
N ASN A 29 -11.88 4.65 -4.29
CA ASN A 29 -13.17 4.67 -4.97
C ASN A 29 -14.12 3.59 -4.43
N GLY A 30 -14.51 3.75 -3.17
CA GLY A 30 -15.46 2.86 -2.51
C GLY A 30 -16.92 3.20 -2.80
N PHE A 31 -17.84 2.49 -2.15
CA PHE A 31 -19.29 2.66 -2.31
C PHE A 31 -19.80 4.05 -1.92
N ASN A 32 -19.12 4.74 -1.04
CA ASN A 32 -19.50 6.07 -0.58
C ASN A 32 -18.45 7.09 -1.01
N PRO A 33 -18.71 7.86 -2.09
CA PRO A 33 -17.73 8.84 -2.61
C PRO A 33 -17.28 9.89 -1.59
N VAL A 34 -18.13 10.22 -0.61
CA VAL A 34 -17.81 11.19 0.45
C VAL A 34 -16.65 10.72 1.33
N ARG A 35 -16.41 9.40 1.37
CA ARG A 35 -15.34 8.77 2.18
C ARG A 35 -14.11 8.41 1.38
N ASN A 36 -14.08 8.69 0.09
CA ASN A 36 -12.93 8.41 -0.74
C ASN A 36 -11.75 9.29 -0.35
N ILE A 37 -10.55 8.73 -0.40
CA ILE A 37 -9.31 9.42 -0.09
C ILE A 37 -8.38 9.41 -1.30
N SER A 38 -7.31 10.20 -1.26
CA SER A 38 -6.33 10.22 -2.34
C SER A 38 -5.54 8.92 -2.41
N VAL A 39 -4.97 8.63 -3.59
CA VAL A 39 -4.06 7.48 -3.77
C VAL A 39 -2.89 7.58 -2.81
N THR A 40 -2.32 8.76 -2.64
CA THR A 40 -1.20 8.98 -1.71
C THR A 40 -1.59 8.64 -0.27
N ASP A 41 -2.74 9.10 0.20
CA ASP A 41 -3.20 8.79 1.56
C ASP A 41 -3.49 7.29 1.73
N ALA A 42 -4.09 6.66 0.73
CA ALA A 42 -4.36 5.23 0.74
C ALA A 42 -3.06 4.41 0.79
N ILE A 43 -2.03 4.78 0.02
CA ILE A 43 -0.72 4.12 0.06
C ILE A 43 -0.07 4.32 1.43
N LYS A 44 -0.14 5.51 2.01
CA LYS A 44 0.40 5.78 3.35
C LYS A 44 -0.25 4.91 4.43
N MET A 45 -1.53 4.58 4.30
CA MET A 45 -2.22 3.69 5.24
C MET A 45 -1.61 2.29 5.28
N TYR A 46 -0.89 1.88 4.24
CA TYR A 46 -0.27 0.56 4.12
C TYR A 46 1.26 0.60 4.12
N THR A 47 1.87 1.76 4.30
CA THR A 47 3.33 1.94 4.29
C THR A 47 3.82 2.76 5.48
N LEU A 48 3.80 4.09 5.37
CA LEU A 48 4.33 5.00 6.38
C LEU A 48 3.53 4.94 7.69
N ASN A 49 2.21 4.96 7.59
CA ASN A 49 1.37 5.03 8.79
C ASN A 49 1.49 3.79 9.69
N PRO A 50 1.52 2.54 9.17
CA PRO A 50 1.82 1.38 10.00
C PRO A 50 3.20 1.44 10.66
N ALA A 51 4.22 1.92 9.94
CA ALA A 51 5.56 2.10 10.51
C ALA A 51 5.54 3.11 11.67
N TYR A 52 4.82 4.22 11.49
CA TYR A 52 4.62 5.22 12.54
C TYR A 52 3.91 4.62 13.76
N SER A 53 2.88 3.80 13.57
CA SER A 53 2.11 3.20 14.67
C SER A 53 2.95 2.27 15.55
N THR A 54 4.00 1.66 14.99
CA THR A 54 4.95 0.80 15.69
C THR A 54 6.24 1.52 16.07
N ARG A 55 6.32 2.83 15.87
CA ARG A 55 7.50 3.68 16.12
C ARG A 55 8.72 3.25 15.31
N GLN A 56 8.51 2.81 14.09
CA GLN A 56 9.57 2.36 13.17
C GLN A 56 9.70 3.25 11.93
N GLU A 57 9.11 4.45 11.95
CA GLU A 57 9.10 5.38 10.81
C GLU A 57 10.49 5.88 10.42
N ASN A 58 11.49 5.78 11.30
CA ASN A 58 12.89 6.10 10.99
C ASN A 58 13.63 4.94 10.32
N GLU A 59 13.06 3.74 10.34
CA GLU A 59 13.68 2.52 9.82
C GLU A 59 13.03 2.04 8.53
N LYS A 60 11.75 2.30 8.35
CA LYS A 60 10.94 1.81 7.21
C LYS A 60 9.72 2.69 6.97
N GLY A 61 8.95 2.35 5.94
CA GLY A 61 7.68 3.00 5.59
C GLY A 61 7.80 3.99 4.45
N THR A 62 8.99 4.48 4.15
CA THR A 62 9.30 5.34 2.99
C THR A 62 10.60 4.90 2.34
N ILE A 63 10.79 5.33 1.09
CA ILE A 63 12.02 5.05 0.34
C ILE A 63 12.97 6.24 0.55
N GLU A 64 13.85 6.10 1.54
CA GLU A 64 14.84 7.12 1.91
C GLU A 64 16.18 6.48 2.24
N THR A 65 17.26 7.19 1.96
CA THR A 65 18.61 6.74 2.28
C THR A 65 18.73 6.46 3.80
N GLY A 66 19.27 5.30 4.13
CA GLY A 66 19.47 4.87 5.52
C GLY A 66 18.32 4.02 6.08
N LYS A 67 17.21 3.93 5.39
CA LYS A 67 16.11 3.03 5.78
C LYS A 67 16.28 1.62 5.22
N ASN A 68 15.59 0.66 5.84
CA ASN A 68 15.57 -0.72 5.37
C ASN A 68 15.03 -0.80 3.93
N ALA A 69 15.65 -1.65 3.13
CA ALA A 69 15.15 -1.95 1.79
C ALA A 69 13.98 -2.95 1.86
N ASP A 70 12.84 -2.46 2.37
CA ASP A 70 11.57 -3.17 2.42
C ASP A 70 10.69 -2.58 1.32
N LEU A 71 10.62 -3.26 0.18
CA LEU A 71 10.08 -2.70 -1.05
C LEU A 71 9.08 -3.66 -1.69
N THR A 72 8.07 -3.08 -2.34
CA THR A 72 7.15 -3.81 -3.22
C THR A 72 7.31 -3.25 -4.63
N VAL A 73 7.64 -4.11 -5.59
CA VAL A 73 7.75 -3.74 -7.01
C VAL A 73 6.45 -4.14 -7.71
N ILE A 74 5.83 -3.19 -8.37
CA ILE A 74 4.55 -3.35 -9.05
C ILE A 74 4.70 -3.07 -10.55
N ASP A 75 3.78 -3.60 -11.37
CA ASP A 75 3.87 -3.52 -12.82
C ASP A 75 3.23 -2.27 -13.45
N LYS A 76 2.46 -1.52 -12.67
CA LYS A 76 1.76 -0.33 -13.16
C LYS A 76 1.81 0.80 -12.13
N ASP A 77 1.71 2.03 -12.62
CA ASP A 77 1.66 3.23 -11.79
C ASP A 77 0.25 3.38 -11.17
N PRO A 78 0.11 3.32 -9.84
CA PRO A 78 -1.20 3.47 -9.20
C PRO A 78 -1.77 4.87 -9.32
N TYR A 79 -0.98 5.87 -9.71
CA TYR A 79 -1.45 7.24 -9.94
C TYR A 79 -2.02 7.45 -11.34
N ALA A 80 -1.75 6.54 -12.29
CA ALA A 80 -2.17 6.66 -13.68
C ALA A 80 -3.52 6.00 -13.97
N TYR A 81 -4.30 5.67 -12.94
CA TYR A 81 -5.59 5.00 -13.11
C TYR A 81 -6.68 5.94 -13.61
N LYS A 82 -7.62 5.40 -14.41
CA LYS A 82 -8.85 6.08 -14.82
C LYS A 82 -10.03 5.70 -13.92
N ASP A 83 -10.04 4.46 -13.44
CA ASP A 83 -10.95 3.99 -12.40
C ASP A 83 -10.21 3.07 -11.41
N SER A 84 -10.80 2.86 -10.24
CA SER A 84 -10.16 2.10 -9.16
C SER A 84 -9.91 0.63 -9.51
N LYS A 85 -10.65 0.10 -10.49
CA LYS A 85 -10.45 -1.26 -10.97
C LYS A 85 -9.03 -1.45 -11.49
N GLU A 86 -8.44 -0.42 -12.10
CA GLU A 86 -7.07 -0.46 -12.60
C GLU A 86 -6.05 -0.58 -11.46
N ILE A 87 -6.37 -0.09 -10.26
CA ILE A 87 -5.48 -0.19 -9.09
C ILE A 87 -5.43 -1.63 -8.57
N TYR A 88 -6.56 -2.29 -8.37
CA TYR A 88 -6.54 -3.66 -7.85
C TYR A 88 -6.10 -4.69 -8.88
N GLU A 89 -6.05 -4.34 -10.17
CA GLU A 89 -5.50 -5.16 -11.23
C GLU A 89 -3.97 -5.04 -11.36
N ILE A 90 -3.33 -4.16 -10.57
CA ILE A 90 -1.86 -4.05 -10.52
C ILE A 90 -1.27 -5.33 -9.95
N ASP A 91 -0.28 -5.88 -10.64
CA ASP A 91 0.44 -7.06 -10.18
C ASP A 91 1.66 -6.68 -9.35
N VAL A 92 1.87 -7.40 -8.27
CA VAL A 92 3.12 -7.36 -7.53
C VAL A 92 4.14 -8.27 -8.23
N LEU A 93 5.25 -7.69 -8.67
CA LEU A 93 6.33 -8.41 -9.35
C LEU A 93 7.34 -8.97 -8.37
N TYR A 94 7.68 -8.20 -7.35
CA TYR A 94 8.62 -8.59 -6.30
C TYR A 94 8.20 -8.04 -4.96
N THR A 95 8.46 -8.79 -3.88
CA THR A 95 8.55 -8.24 -2.54
C THR A 95 9.98 -8.41 -2.04
N ILE A 96 10.51 -7.35 -1.40
CA ILE A 96 11.89 -7.29 -0.93
C ILE A 96 11.85 -6.92 0.55
N ARG A 97 12.57 -7.68 1.38
CA ARG A 97 12.70 -7.44 2.81
C ARG A 97 14.18 -7.37 3.17
N ASN A 98 14.59 -6.26 3.78
CA ASN A 98 16.00 -6.01 4.11
C ASN A 98 16.96 -6.24 2.92
N GLY A 99 16.53 -5.86 1.72
CA GLY A 99 17.30 -6.05 0.50
C GLY A 99 17.23 -7.45 -0.13
N ASP A 100 16.58 -8.41 0.54
CA ASP A 100 16.44 -9.77 0.02
C ASP A 100 15.08 -9.95 -0.66
N ILE A 101 15.07 -10.56 -1.86
CA ILE A 101 13.84 -10.88 -2.58
C ILE A 101 13.14 -12.03 -1.87
N THR A 102 11.95 -11.77 -1.30
CA THR A 102 11.13 -12.77 -0.61
C THR A 102 10.02 -13.34 -1.49
N TYR A 103 9.65 -12.62 -2.55
CA TYR A 103 8.67 -13.07 -3.53
C TYR A 103 9.07 -12.57 -4.92
N ARG A 104 8.88 -13.42 -5.90
CA ARG A 104 9.06 -13.11 -7.32
C ARG A 104 7.89 -13.70 -8.10
N LYS A 105 7.18 -12.87 -8.87
CA LYS A 105 6.14 -13.37 -9.74
C LYS A 105 6.75 -14.28 -10.82
N ASN A 106 6.18 -15.48 -10.99
CA ASN A 106 6.59 -16.37 -12.06
C ASN A 106 6.22 -15.76 -13.42
N GLN A 107 7.24 -15.62 -14.27
CA GLN A 107 7.03 -15.28 -15.67
C GLN A 107 6.87 -16.60 -16.44
N ALA A 108 5.61 -16.99 -16.59
CA ALA A 108 5.30 -18.13 -17.46
C ALA A 108 5.22 -17.65 -18.90
#